data_734c81fad19490fe35f1907f47ef3797
#
_entry.id   734c81fad19490fe35f1907f47ef3797
#
_cell.length_a   1.000
_cell.length_b   1.000
_cell.length_c   1.000
_cell.angle_alpha   90.00
_cell.angle_beta   90.00
_cell.angle_gamma   90.00
#
_symmetry.space_group_name_H-M   'P 1'
#
loop_
_entity.id
_entity.type
_entity.pdbx_description
1 polymer ?
#
loop_
_entity_poly.entity_id
_entity_poly.type
_entity_poly.pdbx_seq_one_letter_code
_entity_poly.pdbx_strand_id
1 'polypeptide(L)'
;LAILAFAGNSIIARAALVDGAIDAASFSLVRLATGALVLVPLLVRGEGRWSLSGGASLFVYVAMFSWAYVELPTATGALILFAVVQATILLTGIARGERVRLLGWIGLVVSLTGLAVLLVPQVETGRLVPALFMAASGIAWGAYTMIGRGAAAPGVHTARSFAIGALLALPLLALSDGMPGVHGLMLAGLSGAVTSGLGYVVWNRVSPALGLATLATVQLATPLVPALGGVALLGEAVTRELVVSGALIVAGIAMTLRR
;
A
#
# COMPACT_ATOMS: atom_id res chain seq x y z
N LEU A 1 -11.45 -11.27 -0.55
CA LEU A 1 -11.77 -10.04 -1.32
C LEU A 1 -10.83 -8.89 -0.98
N ALA A 2 -10.65 -8.49 0.30
CA ALA A 2 -9.79 -7.35 0.68
C ALA A 2 -8.33 -7.52 0.19
N ILE A 3 -7.74 -8.74 0.29
CA ILE A 3 -6.39 -9.01 -0.22
C ILE A 3 -6.32 -8.86 -1.74
N LEU A 4 -7.32 -9.38 -2.44
CA LEU A 4 -7.39 -9.23 -3.90
C LEU A 4 -7.52 -7.75 -4.29
N ALA A 5 -8.25 -6.96 -3.50
CA ALA A 5 -8.33 -5.52 -3.68
C ALA A 5 -6.95 -4.85 -3.48
N PHE A 6 -6.22 -5.20 -2.41
CA PHE A 6 -4.88 -4.65 -2.15
C PHE A 6 -3.86 -5.07 -3.23
N ALA A 7 -3.90 -6.33 -3.64
CA ALA A 7 -3.08 -6.84 -4.73
C ALA A 7 -3.43 -6.15 -6.06
N GLY A 8 -4.72 -5.99 -6.33
CA GLY A 8 -5.23 -5.29 -7.50
C GLY A 8 -4.71 -3.84 -7.60
N ASN A 9 -4.54 -3.16 -6.48
CA ASN A 9 -3.96 -1.81 -6.49
C ASN A 9 -2.56 -1.76 -7.12
N SER A 10 -1.68 -2.69 -6.77
CA SER A 10 -0.33 -2.74 -7.32
C SER A 10 -0.34 -3.05 -8.82
N ILE A 11 -1.15 -4.02 -9.22
CA ILE A 11 -1.26 -4.44 -10.62
C ILE A 11 -1.86 -3.31 -11.49
N ILE A 12 -2.98 -2.73 -11.03
CA ILE A 12 -3.67 -1.65 -11.75
C ILE A 12 -2.79 -0.40 -11.84
N ALA A 13 -2.13 -0.03 -10.74
CA ALA A 13 -1.22 1.12 -10.75
C ALA A 13 -0.07 0.90 -11.73
N ARG A 14 0.58 -0.28 -11.69
CA ARG A 14 1.66 -0.58 -12.63
C ARG A 14 1.16 -0.57 -14.07
N ALA A 15 0.03 -1.20 -14.37
CA ALA A 15 -0.58 -1.21 -15.70
C ALA A 15 -0.92 0.20 -16.22
N ALA A 16 -1.37 1.10 -15.33
CA ALA A 16 -1.72 2.46 -15.72
C ALA A 16 -0.49 3.36 -15.96
N LEU A 17 0.59 3.14 -15.19
CA LEU A 17 1.72 4.07 -15.10
C LEU A 17 2.89 3.66 -16.00
N VAL A 18 3.10 2.35 -16.26
CA VAL A 18 4.26 1.85 -17.02
C VAL A 18 4.27 2.34 -18.45
N ASP A 19 3.12 2.40 -19.10
CA ASP A 19 2.98 2.81 -20.50
C ASP A 19 2.64 4.30 -20.65
N GLY A 20 2.66 5.07 -19.54
CA GLY A 20 2.33 6.49 -19.57
C GLY A 20 0.88 6.82 -19.91
N ALA A 21 -0.06 5.85 -19.74
CA ALA A 21 -1.48 6.09 -19.97
C ALA A 21 -2.06 7.19 -19.06
N ILE A 22 -1.41 7.40 -17.92
CA ILE A 22 -1.65 8.48 -16.98
C ILE A 22 -0.36 8.75 -16.21
N ASP A 23 -0.07 10.00 -15.88
CA ASP A 23 1.05 10.37 -15.02
C ASP A 23 0.76 10.08 -13.53
N ALA A 24 1.82 10.01 -12.70
CA ALA A 24 1.69 9.65 -11.28
C ALA A 24 0.89 10.68 -10.47
N ALA A 25 0.95 11.96 -10.83
CA ALA A 25 0.23 13.04 -10.16
C ALA A 25 -1.28 12.89 -10.39
N SER A 26 -1.67 12.77 -11.66
CA SER A 26 -3.06 12.56 -12.08
C SER A 26 -3.62 11.25 -11.55
N PHE A 27 -2.85 10.15 -11.59
CA PHE A 27 -3.25 8.86 -11.02
C PHE A 27 -3.54 8.99 -9.53
N SER A 28 -2.66 9.66 -8.78
CA SER A 28 -2.82 9.85 -7.32
C SER A 28 -4.08 10.64 -6.99
N LEU A 29 -4.31 11.75 -7.70
CA LEU A 29 -5.49 12.59 -7.50
C LEU A 29 -6.78 11.83 -7.84
N VAL A 30 -6.85 11.19 -9.02
CA VAL A 30 -8.04 10.45 -9.45
C VAL A 30 -8.34 9.29 -8.49
N ARG A 31 -7.31 8.55 -8.06
CA ARG A 31 -7.47 7.46 -7.08
C ARG A 31 -8.03 7.96 -5.76
N LEU A 32 -7.51 9.06 -5.21
CA LEU A 32 -8.01 9.62 -3.94
C LEU A 32 -9.41 10.21 -4.09
N ALA A 33 -9.68 10.93 -5.17
CA ALA A 33 -10.98 11.54 -5.43
C ALA A 33 -12.08 10.49 -5.64
N THR A 34 -11.83 9.46 -6.45
CA THR A 34 -12.82 8.38 -6.69
C THR A 34 -13.04 7.52 -5.46
N GLY A 35 -11.99 7.29 -4.65
CA GLY A 35 -12.12 6.67 -3.34
C GLY A 35 -12.98 7.50 -2.37
N ALA A 36 -12.80 8.83 -2.34
CA ALA A 36 -13.64 9.73 -1.57
C ALA A 36 -15.10 9.72 -2.06
N LEU A 37 -15.32 9.75 -3.38
CA LEU A 37 -16.65 9.76 -3.99
C LEU A 37 -17.45 8.48 -3.64
N VAL A 38 -16.87 7.31 -3.75
CA VAL A 38 -17.58 6.06 -3.43
C VAL A 38 -17.88 5.94 -1.94
N LEU A 39 -17.12 6.64 -1.10
CA LEU A 39 -17.31 6.65 0.36
C LEU A 39 -18.17 7.81 0.87
N VAL A 40 -18.73 8.65 -0.01
CA VAL A 40 -19.65 9.78 0.36
C VAL A 40 -20.76 9.32 1.31
N PRO A 41 -21.44 8.16 1.13
CA PRO A 41 -22.47 7.73 2.06
C PRO A 41 -21.97 7.56 3.51
N LEU A 42 -20.72 7.11 3.70
CA LEU A 42 -20.10 7.02 5.01
C LEU A 42 -19.64 8.39 5.52
N LEU A 43 -19.23 9.27 4.63
CA LEU A 43 -18.81 10.63 4.96
C LEU A 43 -19.97 11.46 5.53
N VAL A 44 -21.14 11.39 4.87
CA VAL A 44 -22.31 12.22 5.19
C VAL A 44 -23.09 11.69 6.39
N ARG A 45 -23.25 10.37 6.50
CA ARG A 45 -24.06 9.73 7.54
C ARG A 45 -23.29 9.32 8.78
N GLY A 46 -21.96 9.28 8.69
CA GLY A 46 -21.11 8.77 9.76
C GLY A 46 -20.73 9.84 10.78
N GLU A 47 -20.88 9.52 12.06
CA GLU A 47 -20.31 10.33 13.14
C GLU A 47 -18.84 9.95 13.39
N GLY A 48 -18.00 10.93 13.74
CA GLY A 48 -16.59 10.71 14.02
C GLY A 48 -15.76 12.00 13.94
N ARG A 49 -14.47 11.90 14.22
CA ARG A 49 -13.55 13.04 14.14
C ARG A 49 -12.79 13.04 12.81
N TRP A 50 -12.53 14.23 12.28
CA TRP A 50 -11.60 14.42 11.18
C TRP A 50 -10.16 14.19 11.68
N SER A 51 -9.35 13.47 10.91
CA SER A 51 -7.95 13.19 11.23
C SER A 51 -7.07 13.70 10.09
N LEU A 52 -6.47 14.86 10.28
CA LEU A 52 -5.54 15.41 9.31
C LEU A 52 -4.34 14.46 9.11
N SER A 53 -3.82 13.89 10.22
CA SER A 53 -2.72 12.91 10.16
C SER A 53 -3.11 11.64 9.38
N GLY A 54 -4.35 11.15 9.53
CA GLY A 54 -4.86 10.04 8.74
C GLY A 54 -4.95 10.37 7.25
N GLY A 55 -5.50 11.53 6.92
CA GLY A 55 -5.59 11.99 5.53
C GLY A 55 -4.23 12.27 4.89
N ALA A 56 -3.32 12.91 5.62
CA ALA A 56 -1.97 13.19 5.15
C ALA A 56 -1.17 11.88 4.94
N SER A 57 -1.26 10.93 5.88
CA SER A 57 -0.62 9.62 5.71
C SER A 57 -1.16 8.87 4.48
N LEU A 58 -2.48 8.91 4.26
CA LEU A 58 -3.09 8.29 3.09
C LEU A 58 -2.65 8.97 1.78
N PHE A 59 -2.56 10.31 1.78
CA PHE A 59 -2.05 11.09 0.64
C PHE A 59 -0.61 10.71 0.31
N VAL A 60 0.29 10.75 1.30
CA VAL A 60 1.71 10.41 1.10
C VAL A 60 1.85 8.97 0.62
N TYR A 61 1.09 8.04 1.20
CA TYR A 61 1.05 6.65 0.74
C TYR A 61 0.70 6.58 -0.75
N VAL A 62 -0.40 7.19 -1.18
CA VAL A 62 -0.87 7.09 -2.57
C VAL A 62 0.08 7.79 -3.53
N ALA A 63 0.57 8.98 -3.19
CA ALA A 63 1.49 9.73 -4.02
C ALA A 63 2.81 8.95 -4.22
N MET A 64 3.51 8.61 -3.14
CA MET A 64 4.78 7.88 -3.22
C MET A 64 4.65 6.52 -3.92
N PHE A 65 3.55 5.81 -3.70
CA PHE A 65 3.20 4.56 -4.37
C PHE A 65 3.09 4.76 -5.89
N SER A 66 2.42 5.82 -6.33
CA SER A 66 2.22 6.10 -7.76
C SER A 66 3.55 6.42 -8.44
N TRP A 67 4.36 7.33 -7.88
CA TRP A 67 5.69 7.63 -8.43
C TRP A 67 6.60 6.39 -8.45
N ALA A 68 6.54 5.54 -7.45
CA ALA A 68 7.33 4.30 -7.43
C ALA A 68 6.95 3.34 -8.57
N TYR A 69 5.65 3.18 -8.84
CA TYR A 69 5.19 2.25 -9.89
C TYR A 69 5.33 2.76 -11.31
N VAL A 70 5.78 3.97 -11.53
CA VAL A 70 6.24 4.40 -12.87
C VAL A 70 7.40 3.50 -13.34
N GLU A 71 8.32 3.14 -12.46
CA GLU A 71 9.54 2.41 -12.81
C GLU A 71 9.65 1.01 -12.20
N LEU A 72 9.13 0.82 -10.95
CA LEU A 72 9.27 -0.47 -10.27
C LEU A 72 8.34 -1.54 -10.83
N PRO A 73 8.83 -2.78 -11.04
CA PRO A 73 7.98 -3.93 -11.28
C PRO A 73 7.00 -4.16 -10.12
N THR A 74 5.84 -4.72 -10.44
CA THR A 74 4.75 -4.97 -9.47
C THR A 74 5.21 -5.78 -8.27
N ALA A 75 5.93 -6.87 -8.52
CA ALA A 75 6.44 -7.76 -7.48
C ALA A 75 7.44 -7.05 -6.56
N THR A 76 8.40 -6.32 -7.13
CA THR A 76 9.41 -5.55 -6.39
C THR A 76 8.76 -4.49 -5.52
N GLY A 77 7.86 -3.69 -6.10
CA GLY A 77 7.15 -2.66 -5.35
C GLY A 77 6.33 -3.23 -4.20
N ALA A 78 5.57 -4.31 -4.43
CA ALA A 78 4.77 -4.94 -3.39
C ALA A 78 5.62 -5.49 -2.23
N LEU A 79 6.75 -6.15 -2.52
CA LEU A 79 7.65 -6.67 -1.49
C LEU A 79 8.28 -5.56 -0.65
N ILE A 80 8.76 -4.46 -1.28
CA ILE A 80 9.28 -3.30 -0.55
C ILE A 80 8.19 -2.72 0.34
N LEU A 81 7.01 -2.44 -0.24
CA LEU A 81 5.88 -1.86 0.48
C LEU A 81 5.56 -2.65 1.75
N PHE A 82 5.28 -3.95 1.61
CA PHE A 82 4.81 -4.75 2.73
C PHE A 82 5.90 -5.06 3.77
N ALA A 83 7.18 -5.19 3.38
CA ALA A 83 8.29 -5.28 4.32
C ALA A 83 8.38 -4.02 5.19
N VAL A 84 8.30 -2.83 4.58
CA VAL A 84 8.38 -1.55 5.29
C VAL A 84 7.13 -1.29 6.12
N VAL A 85 5.93 -1.61 5.63
CA VAL A 85 4.68 -1.55 6.41
C VAL A 85 4.80 -2.35 7.68
N GLN A 86 5.26 -3.60 7.58
CA GLN A 86 5.38 -4.49 8.72
C GLN A 86 6.41 -3.98 9.74
N ALA A 87 7.55 -3.51 9.26
CA ALA A 87 8.56 -2.88 10.12
C ALA A 87 8.00 -1.64 10.83
N THR A 88 7.27 -0.79 10.12
CA THR A 88 6.66 0.44 10.67
C THR A 88 5.65 0.11 11.77
N ILE A 89 4.74 -0.85 11.53
CA ILE A 89 3.73 -1.27 12.50
C ILE A 89 4.41 -1.84 13.75
N LEU A 90 5.39 -2.74 13.57
CA LEU A 90 6.10 -3.37 14.68
C LEU A 90 6.87 -2.35 15.51
N LEU A 91 7.66 -1.48 14.88
CA LEU A 91 8.44 -0.44 15.57
C LEU A 91 7.53 0.57 16.29
N THR A 92 6.40 0.93 15.67
CA THR A 92 5.41 1.81 16.32
C THR A 92 4.77 1.12 17.53
N GLY A 93 4.47 -0.17 17.46
CA GLY A 93 3.97 -0.96 18.58
C GLY A 93 4.96 -0.98 19.75
N ILE A 94 6.24 -1.23 19.45
CA ILE A 94 7.33 -1.20 20.45
C ILE A 94 7.42 0.19 21.11
N ALA A 95 7.41 1.26 20.32
CA ALA A 95 7.45 2.64 20.82
C ALA A 95 6.24 2.98 21.73
N ARG A 96 5.12 2.27 21.57
CA ARG A 96 3.94 2.37 22.44
C ARG A 96 3.96 1.41 23.64
N GLY A 97 5.07 0.71 23.86
CA GLY A 97 5.27 -0.19 24.99
C GLY A 97 4.80 -1.63 24.76
N GLU A 98 4.45 -2.02 23.53
CA GLU A 98 4.14 -3.42 23.21
C GLU A 98 5.42 -4.27 23.31
N ARG A 99 5.32 -5.42 23.98
CA ARG A 99 6.44 -6.35 24.14
C ARG A 99 6.51 -7.28 22.92
N VAL A 100 7.64 -7.26 22.23
CA VAL A 100 7.90 -8.15 21.10
C VAL A 100 8.74 -9.33 21.56
N ARG A 101 8.30 -10.55 21.25
CA ARG A 101 9.03 -11.79 21.55
C ARG A 101 10.28 -11.89 20.66
N LEU A 102 11.25 -12.68 21.09
CA LEU A 102 12.49 -12.91 20.33
C LEU A 102 12.22 -13.31 18.87
N LEU A 103 11.23 -14.18 18.63
CA LEU A 103 10.84 -14.60 17.28
C LEU A 103 10.39 -13.41 16.40
N GLY A 104 9.72 -12.40 16.98
CA GLY A 104 9.34 -11.18 16.28
C GLY A 104 10.56 -10.34 15.85
N TRP A 105 11.57 -10.24 16.72
CA TRP A 105 12.84 -9.58 16.38
C TRP A 105 13.60 -10.32 15.29
N ILE A 106 13.70 -11.65 15.39
CA ILE A 106 14.32 -12.47 14.34
C ILE A 106 13.57 -12.28 13.01
N GLY A 107 12.23 -12.31 13.04
CA GLY A 107 11.40 -12.07 11.85
C GLY A 107 11.64 -10.70 11.21
N LEU A 108 11.77 -9.65 12.03
CA LEU A 108 12.11 -8.32 11.54
C LEU A 108 13.46 -8.30 10.84
N VAL A 109 14.52 -8.89 11.46
CA VAL A 109 15.85 -8.96 10.86
C VAL A 109 15.82 -9.74 9.55
N VAL A 110 15.16 -10.90 9.51
CA VAL A 110 15.03 -11.73 8.30
C VAL A 110 14.31 -10.94 7.18
N SER A 111 13.21 -10.24 7.51
CA SER A 111 12.48 -9.42 6.53
C SER A 111 13.33 -8.26 6.01
N LEU A 112 14.07 -7.57 6.88
CA LEU A 112 14.97 -6.48 6.49
C LEU A 112 16.16 -6.98 5.65
N THR A 113 16.69 -8.18 5.93
CA THR A 113 17.71 -8.82 5.09
C THR A 113 17.16 -9.10 3.69
N GLY A 114 15.94 -9.65 3.60
CA GLY A 114 15.27 -9.83 2.30
C GLY A 114 15.06 -8.51 1.55
N LEU A 115 14.68 -7.44 2.27
CA LEU A 115 14.56 -6.11 1.69
C LEU A 115 15.91 -5.59 1.17
N ALA A 116 17.00 -5.77 1.92
CA ALA A 116 18.33 -5.38 1.47
C ALA A 116 18.75 -6.13 0.19
N VAL A 117 18.54 -7.45 0.13
CA VAL A 117 18.79 -8.27 -1.09
C VAL A 117 17.96 -7.75 -2.27
N LEU A 118 16.71 -7.34 -2.05
CA LEU A 118 15.82 -6.82 -3.10
C LEU A 118 16.26 -5.44 -3.61
N LEU A 119 16.88 -4.62 -2.74
CA LEU A 119 17.29 -3.26 -3.08
C LEU A 119 18.60 -3.20 -3.87
N VAL A 120 19.50 -4.19 -3.74
CA VAL A 120 20.79 -4.19 -4.45
C VAL A 120 20.62 -4.02 -5.97
N PRO A 121 19.79 -4.82 -6.68
CA PRO A 121 19.58 -4.62 -8.11
C PRO A 121 18.96 -3.27 -8.47
N GLN A 122 18.21 -2.65 -7.55
CA GLN A 122 17.60 -1.33 -7.79
C GLN A 122 18.65 -0.22 -7.80
N VAL A 123 19.70 -0.36 -6.98
CA VAL A 123 20.85 0.55 -6.99
C VAL A 123 21.61 0.43 -8.32
N GLU A 124 21.91 -0.81 -8.73
CA GLU A 124 22.64 -1.09 -9.97
C GLU A 124 21.90 -0.64 -11.23
N THR A 125 20.57 -0.74 -11.23
CA THR A 125 19.71 -0.33 -12.36
C THR A 125 19.25 1.12 -12.31
N GLY A 126 19.74 1.93 -11.34
CA GLY A 126 19.34 3.33 -11.18
C GLY A 126 17.93 3.56 -10.61
N ARG A 127 17.25 2.49 -10.13
CA ARG A 127 15.88 2.56 -9.60
C ARG A 127 15.82 2.74 -8.07
N LEU A 128 16.90 3.24 -7.47
CA LEU A 128 16.93 3.49 -6.02
C LEU A 128 15.89 4.51 -5.59
N VAL A 129 15.72 5.61 -6.34
CA VAL A 129 14.74 6.66 -6.01
C VAL A 129 13.30 6.12 -6.01
N PRO A 130 12.82 5.42 -7.05
CA PRO A 130 11.54 4.71 -7.02
C PRO A 130 11.39 3.73 -5.84
N ALA A 131 12.45 3.01 -5.49
CA ALA A 131 12.43 2.11 -4.34
C ALA A 131 12.29 2.86 -3.00
N LEU A 132 12.93 4.02 -2.86
CA LEU A 132 12.76 4.90 -1.70
C LEU A 132 11.35 5.50 -1.63
N PHE A 133 10.76 5.89 -2.76
CA PHE A 133 9.35 6.29 -2.80
C PHE A 133 8.43 5.16 -2.32
N MET A 134 8.67 3.92 -2.75
CA MET A 134 7.88 2.79 -2.28
C MET A 134 8.08 2.53 -0.78
N ALA A 135 9.29 2.69 -0.26
CA ALA A 135 9.55 2.59 1.18
C ALA A 135 8.82 3.69 1.96
N ALA A 136 8.87 4.94 1.50
CA ALA A 136 8.12 6.06 2.09
C ALA A 136 6.61 5.80 2.08
N SER A 137 6.09 5.25 0.97
CA SER A 137 4.71 4.76 0.87
C SER A 137 4.39 3.72 1.94
N GLY A 138 5.30 2.78 2.18
CA GLY A 138 5.15 1.75 3.23
C GLY A 138 5.09 2.33 4.64
N ILE A 139 5.94 3.30 4.95
CA ILE A 139 5.91 4.03 6.23
C ILE A 139 4.56 4.74 6.39
N ALA A 140 4.13 5.46 5.36
CA ALA A 140 2.87 6.22 5.39
C ALA A 140 1.65 5.31 5.54
N TRP A 141 1.61 4.15 4.87
CA TRP A 141 0.55 3.15 5.04
C TRP A 141 0.56 2.52 6.44
N GLY A 142 1.74 2.22 6.98
CA GLY A 142 1.90 1.75 8.36
C GLY A 142 1.37 2.77 9.37
N ALA A 143 1.73 4.05 9.21
CA ALA A 143 1.23 5.15 10.05
C ALA A 143 -0.29 5.30 9.93
N TYR A 144 -0.84 5.31 8.72
CA TYR A 144 -2.29 5.33 8.47
C TYR A 144 -3.01 4.19 9.20
N THR A 145 -2.47 2.97 9.10
CA THR A 145 -3.01 1.79 9.77
C THR A 145 -3.02 1.95 11.30
N MET A 146 -1.92 2.46 11.87
CA MET A 146 -1.81 2.65 13.32
C MET A 146 -2.70 3.80 13.84
N ILE A 147 -2.93 4.84 13.03
CA ILE A 147 -3.89 5.91 13.34
C ILE A 147 -5.31 5.37 13.31
N GLY A 148 -5.65 4.58 12.29
CA GLY A 148 -7.00 4.01 12.09
C GLY A 148 -7.40 2.98 13.15
N ARG A 149 -6.44 2.27 13.77
CA ARG A 149 -6.72 1.28 14.83
C ARG A 149 -7.42 1.86 16.06
N GLY A 150 -7.25 3.16 16.33
CA GLY A 150 -7.91 3.86 17.44
C GLY A 150 -9.25 4.51 17.07
N ALA A 151 -9.72 4.38 15.84
CA ALA A 151 -10.93 5.05 15.37
C ALA A 151 -12.18 4.30 15.83
N ALA A 152 -13.10 5.03 16.48
CA ALA A 152 -14.39 4.48 16.91
C ALA A 152 -15.28 4.03 15.74
N ALA A 153 -15.14 4.69 14.58
CA ALA A 153 -15.85 4.36 13.35
C ALA A 153 -14.85 4.22 12.18
N PRO A 154 -14.22 3.04 11.99
CA PRO A 154 -13.13 2.86 11.01
C PRO A 154 -13.51 3.19 9.57
N GLY A 155 -14.76 2.89 9.15
CA GLY A 155 -15.25 3.23 7.80
C GLY A 155 -15.36 4.74 7.60
N VAL A 156 -15.85 5.48 8.59
CA VAL A 156 -15.95 6.95 8.56
C VAL A 156 -14.56 7.58 8.57
N HIS A 157 -13.64 7.03 9.39
CA HIS A 157 -12.24 7.45 9.40
C HIS A 157 -11.62 7.31 8.00
N THR A 158 -11.83 6.17 7.34
CA THR A 158 -11.36 5.93 5.97
C THR A 158 -11.97 6.94 5.00
N ALA A 159 -13.28 7.16 5.00
CA ALA A 159 -13.95 8.11 4.12
C ALA A 159 -13.39 9.54 4.27
N ARG A 160 -13.20 10.00 5.50
CA ARG A 160 -12.64 11.32 5.80
C ARG A 160 -11.16 11.42 5.43
N SER A 161 -10.40 10.36 5.61
CA SER A 161 -9.00 10.31 5.17
C SER A 161 -8.88 10.41 3.66
N PHE A 162 -9.75 9.76 2.89
CA PHE A 162 -9.81 9.91 1.43
C PHE A 162 -10.18 11.34 1.01
N ALA A 163 -11.16 11.96 1.67
CA ALA A 163 -11.56 13.35 1.39
C ALA A 163 -10.41 14.34 1.65
N ILE A 164 -9.73 14.22 2.79
CA ILE A 164 -8.54 15.05 3.10
C ILE A 164 -7.42 14.75 2.09
N GLY A 165 -7.15 13.46 1.82
CA GLY A 165 -6.11 13.06 0.87
C GLY A 165 -6.35 13.60 -0.53
N ALA A 166 -7.60 13.60 -1.00
CA ALA A 166 -7.99 14.17 -2.29
C ALA A 166 -7.73 15.69 -2.34
N LEU A 167 -8.06 16.42 -1.26
CA LEU A 167 -7.76 17.85 -1.16
C LEU A 167 -6.27 18.13 -1.16
N LEU A 168 -5.49 17.33 -0.41
CA LEU A 168 -4.03 17.44 -0.37
C LEU A 168 -3.37 17.07 -1.72
N ALA A 169 -4.04 16.28 -2.54
CA ALA A 169 -3.55 15.91 -3.87
C ALA A 169 -3.81 16.97 -4.95
N LEU A 170 -4.66 17.98 -4.71
CA LEU A 170 -4.94 19.03 -5.70
C LEU A 170 -3.68 19.76 -6.21
N PRO A 171 -2.69 20.14 -5.37
CA PRO A 171 -1.46 20.77 -5.85
C PRO A 171 -0.66 19.89 -6.82
N LEU A 172 -0.84 18.55 -6.80
CA LEU A 172 -0.17 17.64 -7.73
C LEU A 172 -0.55 17.91 -9.19
N LEU A 173 -1.69 18.55 -9.45
CA LEU A 173 -2.07 18.97 -10.81
C LEU A 173 -1.03 19.88 -11.48
N ALA A 174 -0.27 20.63 -10.67
CA ALA A 174 0.85 21.44 -11.19
C ALA A 174 2.03 20.58 -11.70
N LEU A 175 2.07 19.31 -11.36
CA LEU A 175 3.08 18.33 -11.78
C LEU A 175 2.53 17.34 -12.82
N SER A 176 1.32 17.55 -13.31
CA SER A 176 0.70 16.70 -14.33
C SER A 176 1.28 17.00 -15.70
N ASP A 177 1.59 15.95 -16.47
CA ASP A 177 2.14 16.04 -17.83
C ASP A 177 1.08 16.36 -18.90
N GLY A 178 -0.14 16.68 -18.48
CA GLY A 178 -1.24 17.02 -19.38
C GLY A 178 -2.53 16.23 -19.12
N MET A 179 -3.40 16.17 -20.14
CA MET A 179 -4.69 15.45 -20.01
C MET A 179 -4.45 13.93 -20.12
N PRO A 180 -4.76 13.15 -19.08
CA PRO A 180 -4.58 11.70 -19.13
C PRO A 180 -5.54 11.04 -20.12
N GLY A 181 -5.12 9.95 -20.74
CA GLY A 181 -5.97 9.14 -21.60
C GLY A 181 -7.14 8.49 -20.84
N VAL A 182 -8.24 8.21 -21.56
CA VAL A 182 -9.43 7.58 -20.97
C VAL A 182 -9.10 6.27 -20.26
N HIS A 183 -8.22 5.45 -20.87
CA HIS A 183 -7.78 4.17 -20.27
C HIS A 183 -7.09 4.38 -18.90
N GLY A 184 -6.16 5.34 -18.81
CA GLY A 184 -5.49 5.68 -17.55
C GLY A 184 -6.47 6.19 -16.49
N LEU A 185 -7.42 7.04 -16.88
CA LEU A 185 -8.48 7.52 -15.98
C LEU A 185 -9.37 6.38 -15.45
N MET A 186 -9.73 5.41 -16.31
CA MET A 186 -10.53 4.25 -15.90
C MET A 186 -9.76 3.38 -14.91
N LEU A 187 -8.47 3.11 -15.14
CA LEU A 187 -7.63 2.34 -14.22
C LEU A 187 -7.44 3.07 -12.89
N ALA A 188 -7.17 4.38 -12.90
CA ALA A 188 -7.04 5.19 -11.69
C ALA A 188 -8.37 5.25 -10.90
N GLY A 189 -9.51 5.40 -11.60
CA GLY A 189 -10.83 5.37 -11.02
C GLY A 189 -11.16 4.02 -10.37
N LEU A 190 -10.86 2.90 -11.05
CA LEU A 190 -11.02 1.55 -10.54
C LEU A 190 -10.16 1.32 -9.29
N SER A 191 -8.89 1.76 -9.36
CA SER A 191 -7.96 1.71 -8.22
C SER A 191 -8.50 2.49 -7.01
N GLY A 192 -9.06 3.67 -7.22
CA GLY A 192 -9.61 4.49 -6.15
C GLY A 192 -10.93 3.96 -5.59
N ALA A 193 -11.91 3.74 -6.44
CA ALA A 193 -13.26 3.37 -6.02
C ALA A 193 -13.31 1.93 -5.46
N VAL A 194 -12.80 0.96 -6.21
CA VAL A 194 -12.97 -0.46 -5.91
C VAL A 194 -11.87 -0.99 -5.02
N THR A 195 -10.61 -0.93 -5.47
CA THR A 195 -9.52 -1.59 -4.76
C THR A 195 -9.03 -0.80 -3.54
N SER A 196 -9.23 0.51 -3.50
CA SER A 196 -8.93 1.33 -2.31
C SER A 196 -10.20 1.61 -1.50
N GLY A 197 -11.17 2.34 -2.00
CA GLY A 197 -12.34 2.77 -1.24
C GLY A 197 -13.12 1.59 -0.65
N LEU A 198 -13.73 0.77 -1.52
CA LEU A 198 -14.50 -0.40 -1.07
C LEU A 198 -13.61 -1.47 -0.43
N GLY A 199 -12.41 -1.70 -0.95
CA GLY A 199 -11.46 -2.67 -0.40
C GLY A 199 -11.11 -2.37 1.06
N TYR A 200 -10.90 -1.10 1.42
CA TYR A 200 -10.58 -0.67 2.79
C TYR A 200 -11.79 -0.76 3.72
N VAL A 201 -12.99 -0.46 3.24
CA VAL A 201 -14.22 -0.67 4.02
C VAL A 201 -14.41 -2.15 4.34
N VAL A 202 -14.25 -3.03 3.34
CA VAL A 202 -14.33 -4.49 3.56
C VAL A 202 -13.27 -4.95 4.55
N TRP A 203 -12.02 -4.50 4.40
CA TRP A 203 -10.94 -4.83 5.34
C TRP A 203 -11.25 -4.40 6.76
N ASN A 204 -11.62 -3.13 6.95
CA ASN A 204 -11.91 -2.58 8.26
C ASN A 204 -13.13 -3.24 8.93
N ARG A 205 -14.07 -3.77 8.13
CA ARG A 205 -15.26 -4.48 8.65
C ARG A 205 -14.96 -5.92 9.03
N VAL A 206 -14.07 -6.59 8.30
CA VAL A 206 -13.81 -8.03 8.47
C VAL A 206 -12.62 -8.30 9.39
N SER A 207 -11.60 -7.46 9.37
CA SER A 207 -10.36 -7.66 10.14
C SER A 207 -10.55 -7.82 11.66
N PRO A 208 -11.49 -7.11 12.34
CA PRO A 208 -11.73 -7.31 13.77
C PRO A 208 -12.36 -8.68 14.11
N ALA A 209 -13.10 -9.27 13.15
CA ALA A 209 -13.76 -10.57 13.33
C ALA A 209 -12.84 -11.76 13.02
N LEU A 210 -11.66 -11.52 12.41
CA LEU A 210 -10.72 -12.58 12.09
C LEU A 210 -9.87 -12.93 13.32
N GLY A 211 -9.78 -14.21 13.64
CA GLY A 211 -8.79 -14.70 14.60
C GLY A 211 -7.37 -14.36 14.14
N LEU A 212 -6.45 -14.12 15.09
CA LEU A 212 -5.09 -13.66 14.81
C LEU A 212 -4.32 -14.56 13.82
N ALA A 213 -4.50 -15.87 13.91
CA ALA A 213 -3.87 -16.82 12.97
C ALA A 213 -4.37 -16.62 11.53
N THR A 214 -5.69 -16.44 11.36
CA THR A 214 -6.29 -16.18 10.04
C THR A 214 -5.84 -14.83 9.50
N LEU A 215 -5.80 -13.78 10.35
CA LEU A 215 -5.33 -12.46 9.96
C LEU A 215 -3.86 -12.50 9.51
N ALA A 216 -3.03 -13.26 10.24
CA ALA A 216 -1.63 -13.48 9.90
C ALA A 216 -1.46 -14.18 8.55
N THR A 217 -2.18 -15.27 8.33
CA THR A 217 -2.14 -16.02 7.06
C THR A 217 -2.58 -15.14 5.87
N VAL A 218 -3.61 -14.34 6.09
CA VAL A 218 -4.14 -13.39 5.12
C VAL A 218 -3.10 -12.32 4.76
N GLN A 219 -2.39 -11.80 5.72
CA GLN A 219 -1.34 -10.79 5.47
C GLN A 219 -0.12 -11.36 4.74
N LEU A 220 0.20 -12.65 4.91
CA LEU A 220 1.28 -13.32 4.17
C LEU A 220 0.99 -13.41 2.66
N ALA A 221 -0.29 -13.54 2.29
CA ALA A 221 -0.69 -13.57 0.89
C ALA A 221 -0.61 -12.18 0.21
N THR A 222 -0.60 -11.11 0.99
CA THR A 222 -0.68 -9.73 0.45
C THR A 222 0.47 -9.35 -0.48
N PRO A 223 1.76 -9.66 -0.22
CA PRO A 223 2.83 -9.39 -1.19
C PRO A 223 2.91 -10.44 -2.31
N LEU A 224 2.43 -11.68 -2.08
CA LEU A 224 2.55 -12.76 -3.07
C LEU A 224 1.57 -12.60 -4.24
N VAL A 225 0.33 -12.17 -3.95
CA VAL A 225 -0.70 -12.01 -5.00
C VAL A 225 -0.32 -10.96 -6.04
N PRO A 226 0.16 -9.73 -5.68
CA PRO A 226 0.67 -8.78 -6.67
C PRO A 226 1.87 -9.31 -7.44
N ALA A 227 2.79 -10.04 -6.78
CA ALA A 227 3.95 -10.62 -7.44
C ALA A 227 3.54 -11.62 -8.53
N LEU A 228 2.63 -12.54 -8.21
CA LEU A 228 2.08 -13.48 -9.18
C LEU A 228 1.29 -12.78 -10.29
N GLY A 229 0.52 -11.74 -9.92
CA GLY A 229 -0.24 -10.93 -10.88
C GLY A 229 0.65 -10.14 -11.84
N GLY A 230 1.76 -9.58 -11.37
CA GLY A 230 2.74 -8.91 -12.22
C GLY A 230 3.35 -9.85 -13.27
N VAL A 231 3.70 -11.07 -12.85
CA VAL A 231 4.19 -12.11 -13.78
C VAL A 231 3.11 -12.56 -14.76
N ALA A 232 1.91 -12.90 -14.26
CA ALA A 232 0.87 -13.53 -15.07
C ALA A 232 0.14 -12.55 -16.00
N LEU A 233 -0.08 -11.29 -15.56
CA LEU A 233 -0.89 -10.32 -16.28
C LEU A 233 -0.06 -9.24 -17.00
N LEU A 234 1.14 -8.91 -16.48
CA LEU A 234 2.01 -7.88 -17.03
C LEU A 234 3.29 -8.45 -17.66
N GLY A 235 3.48 -9.77 -17.64
CA GLY A 235 4.66 -10.42 -18.26
C GLY A 235 5.98 -10.07 -17.55
N GLU A 236 5.94 -9.67 -16.26
CA GLU A 236 7.14 -9.29 -15.53
C GLU A 236 8.06 -10.50 -15.28
N ALA A 237 9.38 -10.28 -15.40
CA ALA A 237 10.36 -11.34 -15.25
C ALA A 237 10.50 -11.78 -13.78
N VAL A 238 10.61 -13.10 -13.58
CA VAL A 238 10.95 -13.67 -12.28
C VAL A 238 12.46 -13.81 -12.20
N THR A 239 13.11 -12.96 -11.37
CA THR A 239 14.54 -13.04 -11.14
C THR A 239 14.87 -13.88 -9.90
N ARG A 240 16.09 -14.37 -9.80
CA ARG A 240 16.55 -15.11 -8.63
C ARG A 240 16.50 -14.25 -7.37
N GLU A 241 16.89 -12.99 -7.49
CA GLU A 241 16.86 -12.00 -6.40
C GLU A 241 15.44 -11.77 -5.91
N LEU A 242 14.46 -11.69 -6.82
CA LEU A 242 13.05 -11.56 -6.47
C LEU A 242 12.55 -12.76 -5.67
N VAL A 243 12.91 -13.98 -6.07
CA VAL A 243 12.50 -15.21 -5.38
C VAL A 243 13.12 -15.29 -3.99
N VAL A 244 14.44 -15.08 -3.87
CA VAL A 244 15.16 -15.14 -2.60
C VAL A 244 14.69 -14.06 -1.63
N SER A 245 14.63 -12.82 -2.10
CA SER A 245 14.16 -11.70 -1.27
C SER A 245 12.69 -11.88 -0.85
N GLY A 246 11.84 -12.31 -1.78
CA GLY A 246 10.44 -12.60 -1.51
C GLY A 246 10.26 -13.68 -0.44
N ALA A 247 11.02 -14.78 -0.54
CA ALA A 247 11.01 -15.85 0.46
C ALA A 247 11.44 -15.34 1.86
N LEU A 248 12.53 -14.55 1.93
CA LEU A 248 13.02 -13.96 3.18
C LEU A 248 12.00 -12.98 3.77
N ILE A 249 11.44 -12.07 2.96
CA ILE A 249 10.45 -11.09 3.43
C ILE A 249 9.20 -11.80 3.96
N VAL A 250 8.65 -12.75 3.22
CA VAL A 250 7.45 -13.49 3.62
C VAL A 250 7.70 -14.33 4.88
N ALA A 251 8.85 -15.03 4.95
CA ALA A 251 9.23 -15.77 6.14
C ALA A 251 9.40 -14.85 7.36
N GLY A 252 10.09 -13.72 7.19
CA GLY A 252 10.27 -12.73 8.25
C GLY A 252 8.95 -12.16 8.75
N ILE A 253 8.03 -11.79 7.86
CA ILE A 253 6.67 -11.35 8.22
C ILE A 253 5.94 -12.48 8.98
N ALA A 254 6.01 -13.73 8.51
CA ALA A 254 5.40 -14.87 9.18
C ALA A 254 5.87 -15.04 10.62
N MET A 255 7.18 -14.84 10.85
CA MET A 255 7.78 -14.95 12.19
C MET A 255 7.32 -13.80 13.11
N THR A 256 7.17 -12.57 12.60
CA THR A 256 6.68 -11.44 13.41
C THR A 256 5.24 -11.61 13.85
N LEU A 257 4.44 -12.36 13.10
CA LEU A 257 3.01 -12.60 13.38
C LEU A 257 2.75 -13.76 14.35
N ARG A 258 3.72 -14.63 14.58
CA ARG A 258 3.60 -15.71 15.57
C ARG A 258 3.75 -15.13 16.98
N ARG A 259 2.67 -15.17 17.73
CA ARG A 259 2.61 -14.79 19.16
C ARG A 259 3.10 -15.92 20.07
#